data_26866a48b341420c9412ffaf4fc92d29
#
_entry.id   26866a48b341420c9412ffaf4fc92d29
#
_cell.length_a   1.000
_cell.length_b   1.000
_cell.length_c   1.000
_cell.angle_alpha   90.00
_cell.angle_beta   90.00
_cell.angle_gamma   90.00
#
_symmetry.space_group_name_H-M   'P 1'
#
loop_
_entity.id
_entity.type
_entity.pdbx_description
1 polymer ?
#
loop_
_entity_poly.entity_id
_entity_poly.type
_entity_poly.pdbx_seq_one_letter_code
_entity_poly.pdbx_strand_id
1 'polypeptide(L)'
;MEKPTSGRILLDGEDIYGKMDVNLLRKRVGMVFQKPNPFPMSVYANIAFGPRTHGIHSKVKLDDIVEKSLRDAAIWDELKDRLKKSALGLSGGQQQRLCIARALAVEPEVLLMDEPTSALDPISTSKIEDLCMELKKDYTIV
;
A
#
# COMPACT_ATOMS: atom_id res chain seq x y z
N MET A 1 7.20 -12.96 -12.72
CA MET A 1 7.75 -11.61 -13.00
C MET A 1 8.53 -11.65 -14.31
N GLU A 2 8.19 -10.75 -15.23
CA GLU A 2 8.87 -10.68 -16.52
C GLU A 2 10.25 -10.03 -16.36
N LYS A 3 11.24 -10.53 -17.10
CA LYS A 3 12.58 -9.96 -17.11
C LYS A 3 12.70 -8.92 -18.25
N PRO A 4 13.48 -7.84 -18.03
CA PRO A 4 13.75 -6.92 -19.12
C PRO A 4 14.61 -7.60 -20.21
N THR A 5 14.50 -7.10 -21.46
CA THR A 5 15.31 -7.61 -22.56
C THR A 5 16.77 -7.20 -22.43
N SER A 6 17.04 -6.12 -21.70
CA SER A 6 18.40 -5.62 -21.43
C SER A 6 18.39 -4.80 -20.14
N GLY A 7 19.58 -4.59 -19.57
CA GLY A 7 19.75 -3.81 -18.34
C GLY A 7 19.45 -4.59 -17.08
N ARG A 8 19.53 -3.88 -15.95
CA ARG A 8 19.30 -4.44 -14.61
C ARG A 8 18.50 -3.45 -13.78
N ILE A 9 17.72 -4.01 -12.82
CA ILE A 9 17.09 -3.22 -11.76
C ILE A 9 17.69 -3.70 -10.45
N LEU A 10 18.22 -2.77 -9.64
CA LEU A 10 18.87 -3.08 -8.38
C LEU A 10 18.05 -2.57 -7.19
N LEU A 11 17.97 -3.40 -6.14
CA LEU A 11 17.41 -3.02 -4.84
C LEU A 11 18.52 -3.24 -3.80
N ASP A 12 18.97 -2.17 -3.16
CA ASP A 12 20.12 -2.18 -2.23
C ASP A 12 21.35 -2.87 -2.83
N GLY A 13 21.61 -2.65 -4.13
CA GLY A 13 22.74 -3.23 -4.83
C GLY A 13 22.50 -4.65 -5.36
N GLU A 14 21.37 -5.27 -5.06
CA GLU A 14 21.04 -6.60 -5.58
C GLU A 14 20.16 -6.51 -6.82
N ASP A 15 20.49 -7.31 -7.84
CA ASP A 15 19.69 -7.42 -9.05
C ASP A 15 18.38 -8.16 -8.72
N ILE A 16 17.23 -7.51 -8.95
CA ILE A 16 15.92 -8.10 -8.62
C ILE A 16 15.56 -9.31 -9.49
N TYR A 17 16.22 -9.47 -10.64
CA TYR A 17 16.03 -10.61 -11.55
C TYR A 17 17.10 -11.70 -11.35
N GLY A 18 18.02 -11.51 -10.39
CA GLY A 18 19.08 -12.46 -10.10
C GLY A 18 18.67 -13.46 -9.01
N LYS A 19 19.43 -13.49 -7.91
CA LYS A 19 19.23 -14.46 -6.82
C LYS A 19 18.17 -14.06 -5.81
N MET A 20 17.57 -12.88 -5.94
CA MET A 20 16.59 -12.39 -4.97
C MET A 20 15.30 -13.22 -5.06
N ASP A 21 14.79 -13.66 -3.90
CA ASP A 21 13.50 -14.35 -3.79
C ASP A 21 12.37 -13.38 -4.18
N VAL A 22 11.51 -13.79 -5.13
CA VAL A 22 10.41 -12.96 -5.62
C VAL A 22 9.42 -12.61 -4.51
N ASN A 23 9.13 -13.53 -3.59
CA ASN A 23 8.23 -13.27 -2.46
C ASN A 23 8.83 -12.25 -1.49
N LEU A 24 10.13 -12.33 -1.25
CA LEU A 24 10.85 -11.38 -0.42
C LEU A 24 10.89 -10.01 -1.09
N LEU A 25 11.12 -9.96 -2.41
CA LEU A 25 11.09 -8.72 -3.18
C LEU A 25 9.71 -8.04 -3.08
N ARG A 26 8.63 -8.80 -3.24
CA ARG A 26 7.26 -8.26 -3.13
C ARG A 26 6.94 -7.74 -1.74
N LYS A 27 7.56 -8.27 -0.69
CA LYS A 27 7.44 -7.76 0.67
C LYS A 27 8.21 -6.45 0.85
N ARG A 28 9.39 -6.32 0.24
CA ARG A 28 10.27 -5.15 0.36
C ARG A 28 9.81 -3.96 -0.48
N VAL A 29 9.09 -4.21 -1.58
CA VAL A 29 8.64 -3.19 -2.53
C VAL A 29 7.11 -3.19 -2.59
N GLY A 30 6.50 -2.10 -2.13
CA GLY A 30 5.06 -1.87 -2.29
C GLY A 30 4.78 -1.08 -3.56
N MET A 31 3.58 -1.23 -4.10
CA MET A 31 3.17 -0.50 -5.30
C MET A 31 1.77 0.07 -5.14
N VAL A 32 1.62 1.35 -5.53
CA VAL A 32 0.33 2.04 -5.59
C VAL A 32 0.08 2.43 -7.04
N PHE A 33 -1.01 1.93 -7.60
CA PHE A 33 -1.33 2.11 -9.01
C PHE A 33 -2.02 3.44 -9.29
N GLN A 34 -2.00 3.88 -10.55
CA GLN A 34 -2.63 5.10 -11.04
C GLN A 34 -4.12 5.16 -10.68
N LYS A 35 -4.85 4.05 -10.87
CA LYS A 35 -6.26 3.94 -10.49
C LYS A 35 -6.38 3.17 -9.19
N PRO A 36 -7.26 3.58 -8.25
CA PRO A 36 -7.55 2.78 -7.08
C PRO A 36 -7.98 1.36 -7.47
N ASN A 37 -7.42 0.37 -6.81
CA ASN A 37 -7.72 -1.04 -7.07
C ASN A 37 -7.95 -1.84 -5.79
N PRO A 38 -8.89 -1.40 -4.92
CA PRO A 38 -9.18 -2.16 -3.71
C PRO A 38 -9.72 -3.54 -4.07
N PHE A 39 -9.44 -4.52 -3.22
CA PHE A 39 -10.04 -5.85 -3.39
C PHE A 39 -11.54 -5.79 -3.08
N PRO A 40 -12.38 -6.64 -3.71
CA PRO A 40 -13.83 -6.70 -3.43
C PRO A 40 -14.12 -7.39 -2.10
N MET A 41 -13.65 -6.80 -1.03
CA MET A 41 -13.77 -7.29 0.34
C MET A 41 -13.81 -6.10 1.30
N SER A 42 -13.92 -6.34 2.61
CA SER A 42 -13.99 -5.27 3.60
C SER A 42 -12.71 -4.42 3.63
N VAL A 43 -12.83 -3.23 4.20
CA VAL A 43 -11.68 -2.36 4.48
C VAL A 43 -10.62 -3.12 5.29
N TYR A 44 -11.04 -3.79 6.37
CA TYR A 44 -10.15 -4.58 7.21
C TYR A 44 -9.43 -5.68 6.42
N ALA A 45 -10.19 -6.45 5.64
CA ALA A 45 -9.64 -7.57 4.87
C ALA A 45 -8.64 -7.10 3.80
N ASN A 46 -8.88 -5.93 3.17
CA ASN A 46 -7.93 -5.35 2.23
C ASN A 46 -6.55 -5.16 2.85
N ILE A 47 -6.50 -4.62 4.05
CA ILE A 47 -5.23 -4.32 4.73
C ILE A 47 -4.61 -5.58 5.32
N ALA A 48 -5.44 -6.45 5.92
CA ALA A 48 -4.95 -7.68 6.54
C ALA A 48 -4.49 -8.74 5.53
N PHE A 49 -4.84 -8.61 4.26
CA PHE A 49 -4.52 -9.59 3.22
C PHE A 49 -3.02 -9.86 3.12
N GLY A 50 -2.21 -8.79 2.98
CA GLY A 50 -0.76 -8.92 2.88
C GLY A 50 -0.12 -9.57 4.11
N PRO A 51 -0.37 -9.02 5.32
CA PRO A 51 0.14 -9.64 6.55
C PRO A 51 -0.25 -11.10 6.72
N ARG A 52 -1.49 -11.48 6.41
CA ARG A 52 -1.93 -12.88 6.46
C ARG A 52 -1.16 -13.76 5.46
N THR A 53 -0.95 -13.26 4.26
CA THR A 53 -0.18 -13.97 3.23
C THR A 53 1.25 -14.20 3.69
N HIS A 54 1.81 -13.31 4.50
CA HIS A 54 3.16 -13.43 5.05
C HIS A 54 3.19 -14.12 6.43
N GLY A 55 2.12 -14.81 6.82
CA GLY A 55 2.11 -15.68 7.98
C GLY A 55 1.60 -15.08 9.29
N ILE A 56 1.09 -13.85 9.28
CA ILE A 56 0.51 -13.23 10.47
C ILE A 56 -0.97 -13.58 10.57
N HIS A 57 -1.34 -14.36 11.57
CA HIS A 57 -2.72 -14.81 11.78
C HIS A 57 -3.30 -14.40 13.15
N SER A 58 -2.51 -13.81 14.03
CA SER A 58 -2.99 -13.32 15.32
C SER A 58 -3.94 -12.15 15.12
N LYS A 59 -5.16 -12.27 15.67
CA LYS A 59 -6.14 -11.18 15.59
C LYS A 59 -5.63 -9.89 16.23
N VAL A 60 -4.96 -9.97 17.37
CA VAL A 60 -4.41 -8.81 18.06
C VAL A 60 -3.38 -8.10 17.17
N LYS A 61 -2.47 -8.85 16.56
CA LYS A 61 -1.45 -8.28 15.67
C LYS A 61 -2.08 -7.68 14.41
N LEU A 62 -3.07 -8.35 13.83
CA LEU A 62 -3.77 -7.85 12.63
C LEU A 62 -4.54 -6.57 12.95
N ASP A 63 -5.22 -6.49 14.09
CA ASP A 63 -5.94 -5.28 14.51
C ASP A 63 -4.97 -4.10 14.66
N ASP A 64 -3.81 -4.32 15.26
CA ASP A 64 -2.79 -3.29 15.41
C ASP A 64 -2.21 -2.84 14.07
N ILE A 65 -1.95 -3.78 13.16
CA ILE A 65 -1.45 -3.47 11.81
C ILE A 65 -2.47 -2.67 11.03
N VAL A 66 -3.75 -3.05 11.08
CA VAL A 66 -4.83 -2.34 10.38
C VAL A 66 -4.94 -0.92 10.88
N GLU A 67 -4.99 -0.71 12.19
CA GLU A 67 -5.07 0.64 12.75
C GLU A 67 -3.85 1.47 12.37
N LYS A 68 -2.64 0.94 12.58
CA LYS A 68 -1.40 1.65 12.25
C LYS A 68 -1.35 2.05 10.77
N SER A 69 -1.69 1.12 9.88
CA SER A 69 -1.65 1.35 8.44
C SER A 69 -2.64 2.43 8.01
N LEU A 70 -3.85 2.41 8.57
CA LEU A 70 -4.86 3.43 8.28
C LEU A 70 -4.47 4.80 8.85
N ARG A 71 -3.83 4.84 10.02
CA ARG A 71 -3.31 6.08 10.59
C ARG A 71 -2.16 6.64 9.75
N ASP A 72 -1.25 5.79 9.31
CA ASP A 72 -0.12 6.18 8.47
C ASP A 72 -0.58 6.69 7.10
N ALA A 73 -1.69 6.17 6.60
CA ALA A 73 -2.32 6.65 5.36
C ALA A 73 -3.28 7.82 5.57
N ALA A 74 -3.34 8.38 6.78
CA ALA A 74 -4.17 9.54 7.14
C ALA A 74 -5.66 9.33 6.86
N ILE A 75 -6.18 8.11 7.09
CA ILE A 75 -7.57 7.77 6.81
C ILE A 75 -8.26 7.02 7.97
N TRP A 76 -7.57 6.81 9.10
CA TRP A 76 -8.15 6.08 10.22
C TRP A 76 -9.47 6.69 10.72
N ASP A 77 -9.53 8.00 10.92
CA ASP A 77 -10.72 8.65 11.46
C ASP A 77 -11.92 8.53 10.51
N GLU A 78 -11.68 8.44 9.21
CA GLU A 78 -12.74 8.29 8.21
C GLU A 78 -13.25 6.84 8.12
N LEU A 79 -12.42 5.85 8.42
CA LEU A 79 -12.73 4.43 8.20
C LEU A 79 -12.87 3.58 9.46
N LYS A 80 -12.51 4.09 10.63
CA LYS A 80 -12.54 3.31 11.88
C LYS A 80 -13.89 2.65 12.18
N ASP A 81 -14.98 3.28 11.80
CA ASP A 81 -16.34 2.76 12.00
C ASP A 81 -16.87 1.98 10.78
N ARG A 82 -16.02 1.80 9.75
CA ARG A 82 -16.37 1.13 8.50
C ARG A 82 -15.45 -0.05 8.17
N LEU A 83 -14.71 -0.55 9.14
CA LEU A 83 -13.72 -1.60 8.90
C LEU A 83 -14.33 -2.88 8.30
N LYS A 84 -15.58 -3.18 8.64
CA LYS A 84 -16.28 -4.37 8.13
C LYS A 84 -17.09 -4.09 6.85
N LYS A 85 -17.13 -2.84 6.40
CA LYS A 85 -17.85 -2.47 5.17
C LYS A 85 -16.98 -2.73 3.94
N SER A 86 -17.64 -2.96 2.79
CA SER A 86 -16.91 -3.18 1.54
C SER A 86 -16.09 -1.95 1.14
N ALA A 87 -14.86 -2.18 0.72
CA ALA A 87 -13.99 -1.12 0.22
C ALA A 87 -14.51 -0.51 -1.08
N LEU A 88 -15.33 -1.23 -1.83
CA LEU A 88 -15.88 -0.73 -3.11
C LEU A 88 -16.88 0.40 -2.92
N GLY A 89 -17.44 0.57 -1.72
CA GLY A 89 -18.37 1.65 -1.41
C GLY A 89 -17.71 2.97 -1.03
N LEU A 90 -16.38 3.04 -1.00
CA LEU A 90 -15.64 4.25 -0.64
C LEU A 90 -15.51 5.21 -1.83
N SER A 91 -15.28 6.50 -1.54
CA SER A 91 -14.94 7.47 -2.60
C SER A 91 -13.62 7.13 -3.26
N GLY A 92 -13.33 7.71 -4.43
CA GLY A 92 -12.06 7.48 -5.14
C GLY A 92 -10.84 7.84 -4.29
N GLY A 93 -10.88 8.98 -3.60
CA GLY A 93 -9.78 9.41 -2.72
C GLY A 93 -9.59 8.48 -1.53
N GLN A 94 -10.70 8.02 -0.93
CA GLN A 94 -10.65 7.05 0.17
C GLN A 94 -10.11 5.70 -0.29
N GLN A 95 -10.55 5.23 -1.46
CA GLN A 95 -10.04 3.99 -2.05
C GLN A 95 -8.52 4.08 -2.31
N GLN A 96 -8.04 5.21 -2.82
CA GLN A 96 -6.62 5.38 -3.08
C GLN A 96 -5.80 5.39 -1.79
N ARG A 97 -6.25 6.10 -0.75
CA ARG A 97 -5.58 6.08 0.55
C ARG A 97 -5.65 4.69 1.20
N LEU A 98 -6.75 3.96 0.99
CA LEU A 98 -6.83 2.57 1.43
C LEU A 98 -5.79 1.68 0.72
N CYS A 99 -5.59 1.88 -0.59
CA CYS A 99 -4.56 1.15 -1.33
C CYS A 99 -3.16 1.48 -0.83
N ILE A 100 -2.91 2.73 -0.44
CA ILE A 100 -1.66 3.12 0.21
C ILE A 100 -1.51 2.39 1.55
N ALA A 101 -2.54 2.41 2.39
CA ALA A 101 -2.53 1.69 3.68
C ALA A 101 -2.26 0.19 3.49
N ARG A 102 -2.88 -0.41 2.49
CA ARG A 102 -2.67 -1.82 2.16
C ARG A 102 -1.21 -2.11 1.82
N ALA A 103 -0.58 -1.22 1.05
CA ALA A 103 0.85 -1.35 0.72
C ALA A 103 1.73 -1.17 1.96
N LEU A 104 1.39 -0.24 2.85
CA LEU A 104 2.15 0.00 4.08
C LEU A 104 2.04 -1.13 5.10
N ALA A 105 0.97 -1.91 5.05
CA ALA A 105 0.71 -2.96 6.05
C ALA A 105 1.77 -4.07 6.06
N VAL A 106 2.48 -4.29 4.98
CA VAL A 106 3.58 -5.27 4.90
C VAL A 106 4.94 -4.66 5.21
N GLU A 107 4.96 -3.40 5.63
CA GLU A 107 6.19 -2.65 5.99
C GLU A 107 7.25 -2.70 4.87
N PRO A 108 6.94 -2.21 3.66
CA PRO A 108 7.90 -2.21 2.56
C PRO A 108 9.06 -1.25 2.82
N GLU A 109 10.20 -1.49 2.21
CA GLU A 109 11.32 -0.56 2.24
C GLU A 109 11.17 0.53 1.18
N VAL A 110 10.59 0.17 0.03
CA VAL A 110 10.39 1.05 -1.11
C VAL A 110 8.91 1.05 -1.50
N LEU A 111 8.38 2.23 -1.77
CA LEU A 111 7.00 2.40 -2.21
C LEU A 111 7.01 3.01 -3.62
N LEU A 112 6.57 2.23 -4.61
CA LEU A 112 6.42 2.70 -5.99
C LEU A 112 5.03 3.29 -6.17
N MET A 113 4.96 4.54 -6.64
CA MET A 113 3.69 5.21 -6.88
C MET A 113 3.58 5.60 -8.35
N ASP A 114 2.57 5.06 -9.03
CA ASP A 114 2.30 5.33 -10.44
C ASP A 114 1.17 6.34 -10.54
N GLU A 115 1.54 7.65 -10.55
CA GLU A 115 0.59 8.77 -10.67
C GLU A 115 -0.66 8.61 -9.80
N PRO A 116 -0.53 8.44 -8.46
CA PRO A 116 -1.66 8.06 -7.61
C PRO A 116 -2.78 9.08 -7.54
N THR A 117 -2.58 10.28 -8.07
CA THR A 117 -3.55 11.38 -8.02
C THR A 117 -4.23 11.64 -9.36
N SER A 118 -3.84 10.96 -10.45
CA SER A 118 -4.28 11.32 -11.81
C SER A 118 -5.80 11.17 -12.04
N ALA A 119 -6.47 10.30 -11.27
CA ALA A 119 -7.91 10.05 -11.40
C ALA A 119 -8.75 10.70 -10.30
N LEU A 120 -8.16 11.58 -9.48
CA LEU A 120 -8.79 12.16 -8.30
C LEU A 120 -9.17 13.64 -8.53
N ASP A 121 -10.13 14.12 -7.73
CA ASP A 121 -10.47 15.54 -7.67
C ASP A 121 -9.36 16.35 -6.95
N PRO A 122 -9.37 17.71 -7.05
CA PRO A 122 -8.30 18.53 -6.45
C PRO A 122 -8.14 18.37 -4.94
N ILE A 123 -9.22 18.18 -4.18
CA ILE A 123 -9.16 18.02 -2.72
C ILE A 123 -8.50 16.68 -2.36
N SER A 124 -8.93 15.61 -3.00
CA SER A 124 -8.34 14.27 -2.80
C SER A 124 -6.89 14.24 -3.24
N THR A 125 -6.54 14.90 -4.35
CA THR A 125 -5.18 15.04 -4.84
C THR A 125 -4.29 15.72 -3.81
N SER A 126 -4.75 16.84 -3.21
CA SER A 126 -4.01 17.55 -2.18
C SER A 126 -3.73 16.67 -0.96
N LYS A 127 -4.74 15.93 -0.49
CA LYS A 127 -4.58 15.00 0.64
C LYS A 127 -3.55 13.92 0.36
N ILE A 128 -3.55 13.35 -0.85
CA ILE A 128 -2.59 12.32 -1.24
C ILE A 128 -1.17 12.90 -1.34
N GLU A 129 -1.02 14.10 -1.91
CA GLU A 129 0.28 14.77 -2.02
C GLU A 129 0.87 15.06 -0.64
N ASP A 130 0.07 15.58 0.30
CA ASP A 130 0.49 15.82 1.68
C ASP A 130 0.91 14.51 2.36
N LEU A 131 0.14 13.44 2.15
CA LEU A 131 0.46 12.13 2.68
C LEU A 131 1.79 11.61 2.14
N CYS A 132 2.06 11.76 0.84
CA CYS A 132 3.32 11.34 0.24
C CYS A 132 4.51 12.09 0.84
N MET A 133 4.35 13.39 1.13
CA MET A 133 5.41 14.17 1.79
C MET A 133 5.70 13.65 3.20
N GLU A 134 4.68 13.27 3.96
CA GLU A 134 4.86 12.67 5.28
C GLU A 134 5.54 11.29 5.20
N LEU A 135 5.12 10.46 4.24
CA LEU A 135 5.67 9.11 4.06
C LEU A 135 7.14 9.11 3.64
N LYS A 136 7.61 10.14 2.95
CA LYS A 136 9.02 10.25 2.55
C LYS A 136 9.99 10.27 3.73
N LYS A 137 9.51 10.58 4.93
CA LYS A 137 10.33 10.56 6.15
C LYS A 137 10.70 9.14 6.57
N ASP A 138 9.84 8.16 6.29
CA ASP A 138 9.98 6.78 6.76
C ASP A 138 10.20 5.77 5.63
N TYR A 139 9.88 6.14 4.38
CA TYR A 139 9.92 5.24 3.23
C TYR A 139 10.67 5.86 2.06
N THR A 140 11.32 5.02 1.25
CA THR A 140 11.83 5.42 -0.06
C THR A 140 10.65 5.41 -1.04
N ILE A 141 10.30 6.56 -1.60
CA ILE A 141 9.20 6.72 -2.54
C ILE A 141 9.75 7.02 -3.94
N VAL A 142 9.25 6.29 -4.90
CA VAL A 142 9.64 6.44 -6.30
C VAL A 142 8.42 6.80 -7.16
#